data_5bd04c5f7dd7b113486cc1408d6cbc1f
#
_entry.id   5bd04c5f7dd7b113486cc1408d6cbc1f
#
_cell.length_a   1.000
_cell.length_b   1.000
_cell.length_c   1.000
_cell.angle_alpha   90.00
_cell.angle_beta   90.00
_cell.angle_gamma   90.00
#
_symmetry.space_group_name_H-M   'P 1'
#
loop_
_entity.id
_entity.type
_entity.pdbx_description
1 polymer ?
#
loop_
_entity_poly.entity_id
_entity_poly.type
_entity_poly.pdbx_seq_one_letter_code
_entity_poly.pdbx_strand_id
1 'polypeptide(L)'
;MADLGVNIAGVHFKNPVITASGTFGFGQEYARLYDISRLGGISCKGTTLKERPGNPVPRVCETPSGILNCVGLQNPGVDAFVKDDLPFLEKSGTVIIANIAGSAEEDYVETVSRLNGTSVDMIELNISCPNVKEGGASFGTSAASVEKITSAVKKASEKPLMVKLTPNVTDITEMALVAESAGADAVSLINTLTGMIIDINTKRPLLRNNTGGMSGAAVFPVALRMVWQTASKVKIPVVGLGGITKWEDAVQMLLAGASAVQVGTASFTDAFAPLKIIDGINNYLDQNGYKSVSEIVGKVEPW
;
A
#
# COMPACT_ATOMS: atom_id res chain seq x y z
N MET A 1 -28.73 -3.71 2.30
CA MET A 1 -27.24 -3.56 2.37
C MET A 1 -26.78 -2.86 1.10
N ALA A 2 -25.97 -1.85 1.25
CA ALA A 2 -25.38 -1.13 0.12
C ALA A 2 -24.40 -2.02 -0.66
N ASP A 3 -24.16 -1.70 -1.93
CA ASP A 3 -23.11 -2.34 -2.72
C ASP A 3 -21.74 -1.78 -2.32
N LEU A 4 -20.86 -2.63 -1.79
CA LEU A 4 -19.49 -2.28 -1.42
C LEU A 4 -18.49 -2.51 -2.58
N GLY A 5 -18.94 -3.08 -3.70
CA GLY A 5 -18.07 -3.40 -4.83
C GLY A 5 -17.42 -2.16 -5.43
N VAL A 6 -16.12 -2.26 -5.74
CA VAL A 6 -15.37 -1.20 -6.43
C VAL A 6 -14.56 -1.80 -7.57
N ASN A 7 -14.29 -0.99 -8.60
CA ASN A 7 -13.42 -1.37 -9.70
C ASN A 7 -12.16 -0.48 -9.68
N ILE A 8 -10.99 -1.10 -9.70
CA ILE A 8 -9.71 -0.41 -9.77
C ILE A 8 -8.96 -0.95 -10.98
N ALA A 9 -8.77 -0.10 -11.98
CA ALA A 9 -8.04 -0.45 -13.20
C ALA A 9 -8.54 -1.75 -13.89
N GLY A 10 -9.85 -1.98 -13.91
CA GLY A 10 -10.47 -3.17 -14.51
C GLY A 10 -10.57 -4.39 -13.57
N VAL A 11 -9.93 -4.36 -12.40
CA VAL A 11 -10.05 -5.41 -11.39
C VAL A 11 -11.21 -5.11 -10.45
N HIS A 12 -12.11 -6.07 -10.26
CA HIS A 12 -13.26 -5.95 -9.37
C HIS A 12 -12.91 -6.41 -7.95
N PHE A 13 -13.13 -5.54 -6.98
CA PHE A 13 -12.99 -5.80 -5.54
C PHE A 13 -14.39 -5.85 -4.91
N LYS A 14 -14.69 -6.89 -4.15
CA LYS A 14 -16.02 -7.07 -3.51
C LYS A 14 -16.34 -6.02 -2.44
N ASN A 15 -15.32 -5.32 -1.93
CA ASN A 15 -15.43 -4.17 -1.03
C ASN A 15 -14.15 -3.34 -1.11
N PRO A 16 -14.13 -2.07 -0.63
CA PRO A 16 -13.01 -1.17 -0.81
C PRO A 16 -11.84 -1.39 0.16
N VAL A 17 -11.86 -2.41 1.00
CA VAL A 17 -10.85 -2.61 2.04
C VAL A 17 -9.82 -3.65 1.62
N ILE A 18 -8.59 -3.19 1.47
CA ILE A 18 -7.42 -3.97 1.08
C ILE A 18 -6.45 -3.99 2.27
N THR A 19 -5.69 -5.05 2.47
CA THR A 19 -4.60 -5.04 3.46
C THR A 19 -3.34 -4.40 2.87
N ALA A 20 -2.61 -3.61 3.68
CA ALA A 20 -1.39 -2.96 3.20
C ALA A 20 -0.20 -3.93 3.20
N SER A 21 0.63 -3.81 2.18
CA SER A 21 1.88 -4.59 2.07
C SER A 21 2.79 -4.38 3.29
N GLY A 22 3.38 -5.47 3.74
CA GLY A 22 4.34 -5.49 4.85
C GLY A 22 3.72 -5.65 6.23
N THR A 23 2.39 -5.57 6.37
CA THR A 23 1.69 -5.73 7.65
C THR A 23 0.80 -6.97 7.70
N PHE A 24 0.59 -7.63 6.58
CA PHE A 24 -0.28 -8.79 6.45
C PHE A 24 0.43 -10.05 5.94
N GLY A 25 1.72 -9.95 5.62
CA GLY A 25 2.49 -11.04 5.05
C GLY A 25 1.90 -11.53 3.73
N PHE A 26 1.63 -12.81 3.64
CA PHE A 26 0.88 -13.45 2.56
C PHE A 26 -0.49 -13.96 3.03
N GLY A 27 -0.95 -13.51 4.21
CA GLY A 27 -2.28 -13.79 4.74
C GLY A 27 -2.41 -15.06 5.57
N GLN A 28 -1.43 -15.94 5.58
CA GLN A 28 -1.50 -17.26 6.25
C GLN A 28 -1.71 -17.14 7.77
N GLU A 29 -1.06 -16.19 8.43
CA GLU A 29 -1.21 -15.95 9.86
C GLU A 29 -2.61 -15.43 10.20
N TYR A 30 -3.12 -14.51 9.41
CA TYR A 30 -4.45 -13.92 9.61
C TYR A 30 -5.57 -14.90 9.25
N ALA A 31 -5.38 -15.80 8.30
CA ALA A 31 -6.34 -16.84 7.95
C ALA A 31 -6.60 -17.83 9.10
N ARG A 32 -5.72 -17.89 10.10
CA ARG A 32 -5.93 -18.65 11.34
C ARG A 32 -6.88 -17.95 12.31
N LEU A 33 -7.10 -16.65 12.13
CA LEU A 33 -7.91 -15.82 13.03
C LEU A 33 -9.31 -15.57 12.46
N TYR A 34 -9.41 -15.42 11.13
CA TYR A 34 -10.67 -15.15 10.44
C TYR A 34 -10.63 -15.54 8.96
N ASP A 35 -11.79 -15.58 8.35
CA ASP A 35 -11.93 -15.84 6.91
C ASP A 35 -11.45 -14.63 6.10
N ILE A 36 -10.24 -14.72 5.55
CA ILE A 36 -9.61 -13.68 4.74
C ILE A 36 -10.32 -13.44 3.40
N SER A 37 -11.22 -14.35 2.97
CA SER A 37 -12.05 -14.14 1.78
C SER A 37 -12.98 -12.94 1.91
N ARG A 38 -13.26 -12.47 3.13
CA ARG A 38 -14.07 -11.26 3.39
C ARG A 38 -13.39 -9.97 2.95
N LEU A 39 -12.07 -9.95 2.82
CA LEU A 39 -11.31 -8.78 2.38
C LEU A 39 -11.58 -8.47 0.90
N GLY A 40 -11.54 -7.20 0.55
CA GLY A 40 -11.58 -6.76 -0.86
C GLY A 40 -10.35 -7.23 -1.61
N GLY A 41 -9.18 -7.09 -1.01
CA GLY A 41 -7.91 -7.52 -1.59
C GLY A 41 -6.79 -7.66 -0.56
N ILE A 42 -5.72 -8.33 -0.93
CA ILE A 42 -4.50 -8.46 -0.14
C ILE A 42 -3.33 -7.90 -0.97
N SER A 43 -2.75 -6.76 -0.52
CA SER A 43 -1.44 -6.35 -1.01
C SER A 43 -0.39 -7.13 -0.24
N CYS A 44 0.22 -8.07 -0.94
CA CYS A 44 1.17 -9.04 -0.39
C CYS A 44 2.43 -8.38 0.15
N LYS A 45 3.21 -9.12 0.92
CA LYS A 45 4.54 -8.69 1.35
C LYS A 45 5.37 -8.26 0.14
N GLY A 46 6.01 -7.09 0.25
CA GLY A 46 6.88 -6.57 -0.81
C GLY A 46 7.95 -7.58 -1.22
N THR A 47 7.87 -8.04 -2.46
CA THR A 47 8.67 -9.11 -3.03
C THR A 47 9.73 -8.53 -3.96
N THR A 48 10.93 -9.05 -3.89
CA THR A 48 12.07 -8.69 -4.75
C THR A 48 12.44 -9.84 -5.65
N LEU A 49 13.25 -9.59 -6.69
CA LEU A 49 13.70 -10.62 -7.62
C LEU A 49 14.37 -11.79 -6.89
N LYS A 50 15.23 -11.48 -5.93
CA LYS A 50 15.93 -12.46 -5.07
C LYS A 50 15.49 -12.28 -3.62
N GLU A 51 15.66 -13.33 -2.82
CA GLU A 51 15.48 -13.28 -1.37
C GLU A 51 16.25 -12.13 -0.73
N ARG A 52 15.63 -11.51 0.29
CA ARG A 52 16.27 -10.51 1.16
C ARG A 52 16.07 -10.87 2.64
N PRO A 53 17.15 -10.93 3.43
CA PRO A 53 17.09 -11.22 4.87
C PRO A 53 16.55 -10.02 5.67
N GLY A 54 16.45 -8.84 5.04
CA GLY A 54 16.12 -7.58 5.72
C GLY A 54 17.33 -6.97 6.44
N ASN A 55 17.06 -5.86 7.12
CA ASN A 55 18.07 -5.11 7.88
C ASN A 55 18.36 -5.76 9.25
N PRO A 56 19.54 -5.51 9.83
CA PRO A 56 19.85 -5.92 11.20
C PRO A 56 18.88 -5.32 12.24
N VAL A 57 18.67 -6.04 13.35
CA VAL A 57 17.88 -5.57 14.50
C VAL A 57 18.69 -4.61 15.39
N PRO A 58 18.01 -3.71 16.15
CA PRO A 58 16.56 -3.46 16.20
C PRO A 58 16.06 -2.71 14.95
N ARG A 59 14.95 -3.17 14.41
CA ARG A 59 14.41 -2.64 13.13
C ARG A 59 12.92 -2.24 13.19
N VAL A 60 12.32 -2.33 14.37
CA VAL A 60 10.96 -1.86 14.66
C VAL A 60 10.97 -1.27 16.06
N CYS A 61 10.31 -0.14 16.27
CA CYS A 61 10.03 0.41 17.59
C CYS A 61 8.68 1.12 17.60
N GLU A 62 8.03 1.12 18.77
CA GLU A 62 6.77 1.83 18.98
C GLU A 62 6.99 3.33 19.13
N THR A 63 5.96 4.10 18.81
CA THR A 63 5.83 5.54 19.06
C THR A 63 4.52 5.79 19.81
N PRO A 64 4.28 6.96 20.41
CA PRO A 64 3.02 7.26 21.12
C PRO A 64 1.75 7.01 20.30
N SER A 65 1.82 7.12 18.96
CA SER A 65 0.64 6.98 18.08
C SER A 65 0.94 6.20 16.81
N GLY A 66 1.84 5.21 16.90
CA GLY A 66 2.18 4.37 15.74
C GLY A 66 3.48 3.60 15.94
N ILE A 67 4.13 3.27 14.84
CA ILE A 67 5.41 2.55 14.84
C ILE A 67 6.41 3.17 13.86
N LEU A 68 7.69 3.02 14.15
CA LEU A 68 8.79 3.21 13.23
C LEU A 68 9.36 1.87 12.80
N ASN A 69 9.62 1.68 11.51
CA ASN A 69 10.26 0.48 11.01
C ASN A 69 11.34 0.78 9.98
N CYS A 70 12.36 -0.07 9.97
CA CYS A 70 13.37 -0.17 8.93
C CYS A 70 13.64 -1.65 8.59
N VAL A 71 12.57 -2.44 8.39
CA VAL A 71 12.66 -3.90 8.16
C VAL A 71 13.55 -4.27 6.97
N GLY A 72 13.62 -3.42 5.92
CA GLY A 72 14.53 -3.61 4.79
C GLY A 72 14.07 -4.66 3.78
N LEU A 73 12.76 -4.72 3.51
CA LEU A 73 12.17 -5.61 2.51
C LEU A 73 12.51 -7.11 2.74
N GLN A 74 12.52 -7.57 3.99
CA GLN A 74 12.66 -9.02 4.24
C GLN A 74 11.58 -9.78 3.49
N ASN A 75 11.96 -10.67 2.57
CA ASN A 75 11.05 -11.45 1.75
C ASN A 75 11.77 -12.65 1.09
N PRO A 76 11.04 -13.70 0.67
CA PRO A 76 11.64 -14.92 0.13
C PRO A 76 12.09 -14.82 -1.35
N GLY A 77 11.81 -13.70 -2.03
CA GLY A 77 12.02 -13.57 -3.47
C GLY A 77 10.79 -14.04 -4.29
N VAL A 78 10.73 -13.60 -5.56
CA VAL A 78 9.56 -13.84 -6.42
C VAL A 78 9.32 -15.31 -6.73
N ASP A 79 10.37 -16.10 -6.92
CA ASP A 79 10.22 -17.53 -7.26
C ASP A 79 9.62 -18.32 -6.09
N ALA A 80 10.06 -18.05 -4.86
CA ALA A 80 9.49 -18.66 -3.66
C ALA A 80 8.05 -18.16 -3.42
N PHE A 81 7.77 -16.87 -3.61
CA PHE A 81 6.41 -16.34 -3.54
C PHE A 81 5.46 -17.09 -4.48
N VAL A 82 5.83 -17.24 -5.75
CA VAL A 82 4.99 -17.91 -6.77
C VAL A 82 4.81 -19.40 -6.43
N LYS A 83 5.86 -20.05 -5.94
CA LYS A 83 5.83 -21.48 -5.65
C LYS A 83 5.10 -21.83 -4.34
N ASP A 84 5.38 -21.08 -3.27
CA ASP A 84 5.03 -21.50 -1.90
C ASP A 84 3.84 -20.70 -1.31
N ASP A 85 3.69 -19.39 -1.64
CA ASP A 85 2.68 -18.52 -1.03
C ASP A 85 1.47 -18.28 -1.94
N LEU A 86 1.69 -18.10 -3.25
CA LEU A 86 0.63 -17.81 -4.20
C LEU A 86 -0.46 -18.91 -4.25
N PRO A 87 -0.15 -20.22 -4.20
CA PRO A 87 -1.19 -21.26 -4.19
C PRO A 87 -2.14 -21.22 -2.98
N PHE A 88 -1.69 -20.64 -1.86
CA PHE A 88 -2.56 -20.39 -0.72
C PHE A 88 -3.49 -19.20 -0.99
N LEU A 89 -2.95 -18.11 -1.55
CA LEU A 89 -3.73 -16.91 -1.87
C LEU A 89 -4.79 -17.17 -2.93
N GLU A 90 -4.52 -17.99 -3.93
CA GLU A 90 -5.50 -18.41 -4.96
C GLU A 90 -6.77 -19.01 -4.35
N LYS A 91 -6.61 -19.77 -3.26
CA LYS A 91 -7.74 -20.39 -2.55
C LYS A 91 -8.51 -19.43 -1.66
N SER A 92 -7.96 -18.24 -1.42
CA SER A 92 -8.58 -17.24 -0.53
C SER A 92 -9.84 -16.59 -1.11
N GLY A 93 -10.00 -16.59 -2.44
CA GLY A 93 -11.14 -15.97 -3.12
C GLY A 93 -11.16 -14.42 -2.97
N THR A 94 -10.02 -13.79 -2.69
CA THR A 94 -9.85 -12.33 -2.63
C THR A 94 -8.87 -11.87 -3.71
N VAL A 95 -8.88 -10.58 -4.05
CA VAL A 95 -7.96 -10.02 -5.04
C VAL A 95 -6.53 -10.09 -4.53
N ILE A 96 -5.62 -10.60 -5.36
CA ILE A 96 -4.20 -10.78 -5.05
C ILE A 96 -3.40 -9.65 -5.71
N ILE A 97 -2.85 -8.76 -4.89
CA ILE A 97 -2.00 -7.66 -5.34
C ILE A 97 -0.55 -8.00 -4.99
N ALA A 98 0.28 -8.26 -6.00
CA ALA A 98 1.71 -8.46 -5.78
C ALA A 98 2.42 -7.13 -5.61
N ASN A 99 2.83 -6.80 -4.37
CA ASN A 99 3.68 -5.65 -4.12
C ASN A 99 5.11 -6.01 -4.49
N ILE A 100 5.71 -5.28 -5.42
CA ILE A 100 7.06 -5.54 -5.92
C ILE A 100 8.02 -4.40 -5.56
N ALA A 101 9.26 -4.76 -5.26
CA ALA A 101 10.34 -3.83 -4.98
C ALA A 101 11.66 -4.32 -5.56
N GLY A 102 12.57 -3.40 -5.85
CA GLY A 102 13.89 -3.72 -6.44
C GLY A 102 14.95 -2.72 -6.03
N SER A 103 16.18 -2.97 -6.43
CA SER A 103 17.33 -2.07 -6.24
C SER A 103 17.75 -1.41 -7.55
N ALA A 104 17.42 -1.99 -8.67
CA ALA A 104 17.67 -1.52 -10.02
C ALA A 104 16.39 -1.69 -10.86
N GLU A 105 16.32 -1.00 -12.00
CA GLU A 105 15.18 -1.10 -12.94
C GLU A 105 14.99 -2.55 -13.42
N GLU A 106 16.07 -3.21 -13.72
CA GLU A 106 16.09 -4.59 -14.20
C GLU A 106 15.48 -5.57 -13.18
N ASP A 107 15.70 -5.34 -11.88
CA ASP A 107 15.09 -6.15 -10.81
C ASP A 107 13.55 -6.08 -10.87
N TYR A 108 12.99 -4.89 -11.08
CA TYR A 108 11.53 -4.70 -11.17
C TYR A 108 10.97 -5.35 -12.43
N VAL A 109 11.60 -5.11 -13.59
CA VAL A 109 11.17 -5.65 -14.89
C VAL A 109 11.18 -7.19 -14.85
N GLU A 110 12.27 -7.79 -14.37
CA GLU A 110 12.37 -9.25 -14.26
C GLU A 110 11.36 -9.82 -13.26
N THR A 111 11.15 -9.14 -12.11
CA THR A 111 10.14 -9.57 -11.13
C THR A 111 8.74 -9.58 -11.74
N VAL A 112 8.36 -8.54 -12.47
CA VAL A 112 7.07 -8.47 -13.16
C VAL A 112 6.94 -9.56 -14.22
N SER A 113 7.98 -9.77 -15.02
CA SER A 113 7.98 -10.81 -16.06
C SER A 113 7.70 -12.20 -15.49
N ARG A 114 8.18 -12.49 -14.28
CA ARG A 114 7.90 -13.77 -13.58
C ARG A 114 6.49 -13.85 -13.02
N LEU A 115 5.83 -12.71 -12.80
CA LEU A 115 4.44 -12.65 -12.32
C LEU A 115 3.42 -12.66 -13.47
N ASN A 116 3.82 -12.35 -14.69
CA ASN A 116 2.99 -12.51 -15.88
C ASN A 116 2.57 -13.98 -16.03
N GLY A 117 1.35 -14.23 -16.45
CA GLY A 117 0.80 -15.59 -16.55
C GLY A 117 0.47 -16.29 -15.22
N THR A 118 0.76 -15.66 -14.06
CA THR A 118 0.33 -16.17 -12.75
C THR A 118 -1.09 -15.70 -12.39
N SER A 119 -1.63 -16.20 -11.30
CA SER A 119 -2.95 -15.82 -10.76
C SER A 119 -2.97 -14.48 -10.01
N VAL A 120 -1.87 -13.74 -9.99
CA VAL A 120 -1.85 -12.36 -9.45
C VAL A 120 -2.79 -11.49 -10.27
N ASP A 121 -3.66 -10.72 -9.62
CA ASP A 121 -4.66 -9.87 -10.29
C ASP A 121 -4.09 -8.49 -10.66
N MET A 122 -3.17 -7.96 -9.85
CA MET A 122 -2.61 -6.60 -9.99
C MET A 122 -1.19 -6.53 -9.44
N ILE A 123 -0.37 -5.69 -10.04
CA ILE A 123 0.97 -5.34 -9.53
C ILE A 123 0.90 -4.02 -8.75
N GLU A 124 1.42 -3.98 -7.52
CA GLU A 124 1.70 -2.74 -6.79
C GLU A 124 3.20 -2.44 -6.82
N LEU A 125 3.60 -1.48 -7.64
CA LEU A 125 4.98 -1.05 -7.82
C LEU A 125 5.43 -0.16 -6.65
N ASN A 126 6.24 -0.70 -5.75
CA ASN A 126 6.75 0.03 -4.60
C ASN A 126 8.07 0.72 -4.94
N ILE A 127 7.99 2.01 -5.27
CA ILE A 127 9.14 2.87 -5.60
C ILE A 127 9.65 3.67 -4.39
N SER A 128 9.12 3.39 -3.20
CA SER A 128 9.36 4.20 -1.99
C SER A 128 10.53 3.70 -1.13
N CYS A 129 11.26 2.66 -1.54
CA CYS A 129 12.30 2.07 -0.71
C CYS A 129 13.56 2.94 -0.70
N PRO A 130 14.01 3.47 0.46
CA PRO A 130 15.17 4.36 0.56
C PRO A 130 16.52 3.65 0.45
N ASN A 131 16.56 2.33 0.25
CA ASN A 131 17.77 1.51 0.36
C ASN A 131 18.39 1.14 -0.99
N VAL A 132 18.51 2.07 -1.93
CA VAL A 132 19.26 1.86 -3.16
C VAL A 132 20.67 2.40 -3.00
N LYS A 133 21.68 1.53 -3.14
CA LYS A 133 23.09 1.86 -2.91
C LYS A 133 23.70 2.85 -3.93
N GLU A 134 23.07 3.15 -5.03
CA GLU A 134 23.53 4.14 -5.99
C GLU A 134 22.81 5.47 -5.81
N GLY A 135 23.44 6.38 -5.09
CA GLY A 135 23.01 7.77 -4.95
C GLY A 135 22.06 8.10 -3.81
N GLY A 136 21.63 7.14 -2.98
CA GLY A 136 20.89 7.43 -1.74
C GLY A 136 19.46 7.96 -1.90
N ALA A 137 18.95 8.12 -3.11
CA ALA A 137 17.61 8.59 -3.39
C ALA A 137 16.68 7.41 -3.73
N SER A 138 15.48 7.39 -3.13
CA SER A 138 14.40 6.48 -3.52
C SER A 138 13.94 6.81 -4.96
N PHE A 139 13.61 5.81 -5.76
CA PHE A 139 13.02 6.02 -7.11
C PHE A 139 11.79 6.93 -7.08
N GLY A 140 11.05 6.94 -5.98
CA GLY A 140 9.83 7.72 -5.82
C GLY A 140 10.04 9.21 -5.48
N THR A 141 11.29 9.70 -5.33
CA THR A 141 11.55 11.08 -4.88
C THR A 141 11.85 12.07 -5.99
N SER A 142 11.97 11.63 -7.23
CA SER A 142 12.11 12.52 -8.40
C SER A 142 11.20 12.11 -9.54
N ALA A 143 10.63 13.09 -10.24
CA ALA A 143 9.75 12.90 -11.40
C ALA A 143 10.40 12.01 -12.47
N ALA A 144 11.65 12.29 -12.83
CA ALA A 144 12.38 11.50 -13.84
C ALA A 144 12.55 10.03 -13.46
N SER A 145 12.78 9.74 -12.16
CA SER A 145 12.92 8.35 -11.70
C SER A 145 11.57 7.65 -11.65
N VAL A 146 10.49 8.34 -11.24
CA VAL A 146 9.12 7.81 -11.26
C VAL A 146 8.70 7.46 -12.69
N GLU A 147 8.92 8.39 -13.64
CA GLU A 147 8.62 8.17 -15.05
C GLU A 147 9.36 6.95 -15.61
N LYS A 148 10.67 6.93 -15.42
CA LYS A 148 11.53 5.88 -15.96
C LYS A 148 11.11 4.50 -15.47
N ILE A 149 10.99 4.30 -14.14
CA ILE A 149 10.67 3.01 -13.57
C ILE A 149 9.23 2.57 -13.87
N THR A 150 8.26 3.50 -13.83
CA THR A 150 6.87 3.20 -14.14
C THR A 150 6.72 2.78 -15.60
N SER A 151 7.31 3.51 -16.55
CA SER A 151 7.26 3.18 -17.98
C SER A 151 7.90 1.82 -18.27
N ALA A 152 9.06 1.53 -17.67
CA ALA A 152 9.76 0.25 -17.86
C ALA A 152 8.92 -0.93 -17.35
N VAL A 153 8.37 -0.80 -16.13
CA VAL A 153 7.55 -1.84 -15.52
C VAL A 153 6.21 -2.00 -16.24
N LYS A 154 5.56 -0.89 -16.64
CA LYS A 154 4.31 -0.94 -17.41
C LYS A 154 4.47 -1.67 -18.73
N LYS A 155 5.58 -1.42 -19.44
CA LYS A 155 5.90 -2.11 -20.70
C LYS A 155 6.09 -3.63 -20.52
N ALA A 156 6.60 -4.05 -19.38
CA ALA A 156 6.84 -5.45 -19.06
C ALA A 156 5.62 -6.16 -18.45
N SER A 157 4.67 -5.42 -17.90
CA SER A 157 3.52 -5.97 -17.18
C SER A 157 2.36 -6.31 -18.10
N GLU A 158 1.85 -7.53 -17.99
CA GLU A 158 0.55 -7.96 -18.56
C GLU A 158 -0.62 -7.71 -17.60
N LYS A 159 -0.32 -7.30 -16.37
CA LYS A 159 -1.29 -7.02 -15.30
C LYS A 159 -1.51 -5.52 -15.14
N PRO A 160 -2.66 -5.09 -14.60
CA PRO A 160 -2.84 -3.70 -14.17
C PRO A 160 -1.75 -3.28 -13.18
N LEU A 161 -1.23 -2.06 -13.37
CA LEU A 161 -0.11 -1.50 -12.60
C LEU A 161 -0.59 -0.36 -11.69
N MET A 162 -0.50 -0.56 -10.38
CA MET A 162 -0.70 0.46 -9.36
C MET A 162 0.66 0.93 -8.83
N VAL A 163 0.93 2.24 -8.84
CA VAL A 163 2.20 2.79 -8.35
C VAL A 163 2.05 3.32 -6.92
N LYS A 164 2.84 2.78 -5.99
CA LYS A 164 2.82 3.18 -4.57
C LYS A 164 3.80 4.31 -4.30
N LEU A 165 3.24 5.48 -3.99
CA LEU A 165 3.96 6.74 -3.83
C LEU A 165 4.48 6.95 -2.40
N THR A 166 5.64 7.60 -2.30
CA THR A 166 6.21 8.05 -1.02
C THR A 166 5.69 9.42 -0.63
N PRO A 167 5.42 9.67 0.67
CA PRO A 167 5.07 11.02 1.17
C PRO A 167 6.28 11.93 1.35
N ASN A 168 7.51 11.41 1.19
CA ASN A 168 8.76 12.14 1.48
C ASN A 168 9.20 12.97 0.27
N VAL A 169 8.27 13.77 -0.25
CA VAL A 169 8.42 14.67 -1.40
C VAL A 169 7.77 16.02 -1.07
N THR A 170 8.13 17.06 -1.80
CA THR A 170 7.53 18.38 -1.63
C THR A 170 6.09 18.41 -2.13
N ASP A 171 5.84 17.83 -3.30
CA ASP A 171 4.51 17.70 -3.91
C ASP A 171 4.28 16.28 -4.41
N ILE A 172 3.38 15.56 -3.75
CA ILE A 172 3.03 14.19 -4.13
C ILE A 172 2.16 14.16 -5.39
N THR A 173 1.45 15.26 -5.70
CA THR A 173 0.61 15.33 -6.88
C THR A 173 1.43 15.33 -8.16
N GLU A 174 2.60 15.95 -8.16
CA GLU A 174 3.56 15.87 -9.27
C GLU A 174 3.95 14.41 -9.54
N MET A 175 4.32 13.67 -8.48
CA MET A 175 4.71 12.26 -8.62
C MET A 175 3.55 11.41 -9.15
N ALA A 176 2.32 11.69 -8.71
CA ALA A 176 1.13 10.98 -9.17
C ALA A 176 0.82 11.24 -10.66
N LEU A 177 0.90 12.50 -11.10
CA LEU A 177 0.70 12.88 -12.51
C LEU A 177 1.77 12.28 -13.42
N VAL A 178 3.01 12.22 -12.95
CA VAL A 178 4.11 11.57 -13.67
C VAL A 178 3.88 10.08 -13.78
N ALA A 179 3.45 9.40 -12.69
CA ALA A 179 3.11 7.99 -12.73
C ALA A 179 1.96 7.70 -13.70
N GLU A 180 0.91 8.53 -13.70
CA GLU A 180 -0.21 8.42 -14.65
C GLU A 180 0.28 8.58 -16.09
N SER A 181 1.07 9.62 -16.37
CA SER A 181 1.59 9.87 -17.74
C SER A 181 2.55 8.77 -18.21
N ALA A 182 3.25 8.11 -17.29
CA ALA A 182 4.12 6.97 -17.55
C ALA A 182 3.37 5.63 -17.73
N GLY A 183 2.03 5.64 -17.63
CA GLY A 183 1.16 4.52 -17.93
C GLY A 183 0.70 3.72 -16.71
N ALA A 184 0.82 4.25 -15.49
CA ALA A 184 0.18 3.65 -14.32
C ALA A 184 -1.34 3.58 -14.53
N ASP A 185 -1.96 2.44 -14.13
CA ASP A 185 -3.40 2.24 -14.20
C ASP A 185 -4.11 2.69 -12.91
N ALA A 186 -3.36 2.81 -11.80
CA ALA A 186 -3.80 3.35 -10.52
C ALA A 186 -2.59 3.87 -9.72
N VAL A 187 -2.84 4.65 -8.68
CA VAL A 187 -1.83 5.04 -7.69
C VAL A 187 -2.29 4.68 -6.28
N SER A 188 -1.35 4.28 -5.41
CA SER A 188 -1.59 4.12 -3.98
C SER A 188 -0.71 5.05 -3.17
N LEU A 189 -1.24 5.69 -2.16
CA LEU A 189 -0.52 6.61 -1.28
C LEU A 189 -1.19 6.72 0.10
N ILE A 190 -0.41 6.83 1.14
CA ILE A 190 1.03 7.07 1.20
C ILE A 190 1.80 5.86 1.74
N ASN A 191 3.06 5.71 1.31
CA ASN A 191 4.01 4.91 2.07
C ASN A 191 4.36 5.63 3.38
N THR A 192 5.39 5.23 4.10
CA THR A 192 5.73 5.73 5.42
C THR A 192 6.49 7.06 5.40
N LEU A 193 6.23 7.93 6.39
CA LEU A 193 6.99 9.16 6.62
C LEU A 193 8.33 8.81 7.30
N THR A 194 9.41 9.46 6.88
CA THR A 194 10.72 9.27 7.52
C THR A 194 10.72 9.89 8.92
N GLY A 195 11.14 9.13 9.91
CA GLY A 195 11.19 9.54 11.31
C GLY A 195 12.39 8.94 12.05
N MET A 196 12.59 9.39 13.28
CA MET A 196 13.67 8.95 14.18
C MET A 196 13.23 9.03 15.63
N ILE A 197 13.70 8.09 16.47
CA ILE A 197 13.62 8.14 17.93
C ILE A 197 14.99 7.87 18.53
N ILE A 198 15.35 8.61 19.57
CA ILE A 198 16.61 8.48 20.29
C ILE A 198 16.32 8.04 21.71
N ASP A 199 17.03 7.00 22.18
CA ASP A 199 17.11 6.67 23.60
C ASP A 199 18.03 7.65 24.29
N ILE A 200 17.48 8.45 25.20
CA ILE A 200 18.22 9.50 25.91
C ILE A 200 19.30 8.96 26.86
N ASN A 201 19.16 7.72 27.33
CA ASN A 201 20.12 7.10 28.25
C ASN A 201 21.36 6.60 27.48
N THR A 202 21.15 5.91 26.39
CA THR A 202 22.22 5.41 25.52
C THR A 202 22.73 6.41 24.52
N LYS A 203 21.94 7.49 24.28
CA LYS A 203 22.20 8.54 23.25
C LYS A 203 22.29 7.97 21.84
N ARG A 204 21.60 6.88 21.57
CA ARG A 204 21.58 6.18 20.28
C ARG A 204 20.19 6.14 19.70
N PRO A 205 20.06 6.15 18.36
CA PRO A 205 18.79 5.83 17.71
C PRO A 205 18.27 4.45 18.12
N LEU A 206 16.93 4.34 18.30
CA LEU A 206 16.31 3.05 18.62
C LEU A 206 16.38 2.06 17.45
N LEU A 207 16.38 2.55 16.21
CA LEU A 207 16.52 1.71 15.04
C LEU A 207 17.99 1.59 14.60
N ARG A 208 18.39 0.40 14.17
CA ARG A 208 19.76 0.13 13.70
C ARG A 208 20.17 1.00 12.51
N ASN A 209 19.22 1.37 11.65
CA ASN A 209 19.44 2.25 10.49
C ASN A 209 19.36 3.75 10.84
N ASN A 210 19.32 4.12 12.12
CA ASN A 210 19.13 5.46 12.67
C ASN A 210 17.74 6.03 12.40
N THR A 211 17.22 5.95 11.19
CA THR A 211 15.90 6.39 10.77
C THR A 211 15.05 5.22 10.30
N GLY A 212 13.74 5.42 10.25
CA GLY A 212 12.78 4.46 9.74
C GLY A 212 11.52 5.11 9.21
N GLY A 213 10.65 4.33 8.60
CA GLY A 213 9.35 4.77 8.16
C GLY A 213 8.34 4.77 9.30
N MET A 214 7.71 5.91 9.56
CA MET A 214 6.63 6.08 10.54
C MET A 214 5.29 5.75 9.92
N SER A 215 4.50 4.93 10.62
CA SER A 215 3.13 4.55 10.27
C SER A 215 2.24 4.49 11.53
N GLY A 216 0.94 4.31 11.35
CA GLY A 216 -0.04 4.32 12.45
C GLY A 216 -0.85 5.61 12.48
N ALA A 217 -1.70 5.78 13.51
CA ALA A 217 -2.70 6.85 13.59
C ALA A 217 -2.13 8.26 13.40
N ALA A 218 -0.89 8.49 13.84
CA ALA A 218 -0.24 9.80 13.75
C ALA A 218 -0.09 10.33 12.31
N VAL A 219 -0.03 9.45 11.30
CA VAL A 219 0.17 9.89 9.91
C VAL A 219 -1.14 10.13 9.17
N PHE A 220 -2.30 9.79 9.75
CA PHE A 220 -3.59 9.85 9.07
C PHE A 220 -3.92 11.22 8.46
N PRO A 221 -3.82 12.36 9.19
CA PRO A 221 -4.16 13.66 8.61
C PRO A 221 -3.28 14.06 7.43
N VAL A 222 -2.02 13.63 7.44
CA VAL A 222 -1.08 13.86 6.33
C VAL A 222 -1.49 13.02 5.13
N ALA A 223 -1.77 11.73 5.35
CA ALA A 223 -2.20 10.81 4.31
C ALA A 223 -3.52 11.27 3.66
N LEU A 224 -4.51 11.63 4.48
CA LEU A 224 -5.82 12.10 4.02
C LEU A 224 -5.69 13.33 3.12
N ARG A 225 -4.91 14.34 3.54
CA ARG A 225 -4.64 15.53 2.73
C ARG A 225 -3.99 15.16 1.39
N MET A 226 -2.97 14.30 1.41
CA MET A 226 -2.26 13.89 0.19
C MET A 226 -3.17 13.11 -0.77
N VAL A 227 -4.02 12.23 -0.26
CA VAL A 227 -5.04 11.51 -1.04
C VAL A 227 -6.00 12.49 -1.71
N TRP A 228 -6.56 13.44 -0.95
CA TRP A 228 -7.47 14.47 -1.46
C TRP A 228 -6.82 15.30 -2.58
N GLN A 229 -5.60 15.78 -2.36
CA GLN A 229 -4.86 16.55 -3.36
C GLN A 229 -4.61 15.74 -4.63
N THR A 230 -4.19 14.48 -4.48
CA THR A 230 -3.91 13.60 -5.62
C THR A 230 -5.19 13.25 -6.39
N ALA A 231 -6.25 12.85 -5.72
CA ALA A 231 -7.51 12.47 -6.34
C ALA A 231 -8.14 13.63 -7.13
N SER A 232 -7.87 14.88 -6.74
CA SER A 232 -8.33 16.07 -7.49
C SER A 232 -7.54 16.35 -8.78
N LYS A 233 -6.41 15.66 -9.01
CA LYS A 233 -5.49 15.95 -10.13
C LYS A 233 -5.37 14.83 -11.14
N VAL A 234 -5.33 13.57 -10.68
CA VAL A 234 -5.20 12.41 -11.57
C VAL A 234 -6.58 11.92 -12.03
N LYS A 235 -6.62 11.22 -13.17
CA LYS A 235 -7.83 10.60 -13.74
C LYS A 235 -7.92 9.11 -13.40
N ILE A 236 -6.79 8.50 -13.04
CA ILE A 236 -6.72 7.08 -12.64
C ILE A 236 -7.16 6.89 -11.19
N PRO A 237 -7.65 5.70 -10.81
CA PRO A 237 -8.05 5.40 -9.45
C PRO A 237 -6.95 5.66 -8.42
N VAL A 238 -7.35 6.21 -7.27
CA VAL A 238 -6.47 6.46 -6.12
C VAL A 238 -6.84 5.49 -5.00
N VAL A 239 -5.86 4.77 -4.46
CA VAL A 239 -6.02 3.91 -3.28
C VAL A 239 -5.37 4.59 -2.09
N GLY A 240 -6.20 4.95 -1.08
CA GLY A 240 -5.73 5.68 0.10
C GLY A 240 -5.18 4.76 1.18
N LEU A 241 -4.00 5.07 1.73
CA LEU A 241 -3.44 4.39 2.89
C LEU A 241 -2.62 5.32 3.78
N GLY A 242 -2.48 4.92 5.04
CA GLY A 242 -1.73 5.67 6.06
C GLY A 242 -2.60 6.10 7.22
N GLY A 243 -2.41 5.44 8.36
CA GLY A 243 -3.05 5.80 9.62
C GLY A 243 -4.53 5.44 9.77
N ILE A 244 -5.11 4.69 8.85
CA ILE A 244 -6.49 4.18 8.95
C ILE A 244 -6.56 3.17 10.10
N THR A 245 -7.35 3.45 11.13
CA THR A 245 -7.50 2.62 12.32
C THR A 245 -8.94 2.14 12.54
N LYS A 246 -9.91 2.86 12.01
CA LYS A 246 -11.34 2.61 12.18
C LYS A 246 -12.10 2.96 10.90
N TRP A 247 -13.37 2.57 10.83
CA TRP A 247 -14.19 2.75 9.64
C TRP A 247 -14.42 4.24 9.27
N GLU A 248 -14.46 5.13 10.25
CA GLU A 248 -14.61 6.57 10.01
C GLU A 248 -13.39 7.13 9.25
N ASP A 249 -12.19 6.61 9.51
CA ASP A 249 -10.99 7.00 8.77
C ASP A 249 -11.08 6.54 7.31
N ALA A 250 -11.58 5.32 7.10
CA ALA A 250 -11.77 4.80 5.74
C ALA A 250 -12.81 5.60 4.96
N VAL A 251 -13.95 5.96 5.60
CA VAL A 251 -14.97 6.82 4.99
C VAL A 251 -14.40 8.19 4.62
N GLN A 252 -13.57 8.79 5.48
CA GLN A 252 -12.90 10.06 5.16
C GLN A 252 -11.99 9.93 3.93
N MET A 253 -11.24 8.83 3.79
CA MET A 253 -10.42 8.57 2.59
C MET A 253 -11.29 8.46 1.33
N LEU A 254 -12.42 7.75 1.40
CA LEU A 254 -13.35 7.61 0.28
C LEU A 254 -13.95 8.99 -0.09
N LEU A 255 -14.42 9.76 0.89
CA LEU A 255 -14.90 11.13 0.67
C LEU A 255 -13.84 12.04 0.05
N ALA A 256 -12.57 11.87 0.41
CA ALA A 256 -11.45 12.60 -0.17
C ALA A 256 -11.11 12.20 -1.62
N GLY A 257 -11.74 11.13 -2.15
CA GLY A 257 -11.60 10.69 -3.53
C GLY A 257 -10.83 9.37 -3.71
N ALA A 258 -10.48 8.68 -2.63
CA ALA A 258 -9.95 7.32 -2.75
C ALA A 258 -11.04 6.37 -3.27
N SER A 259 -10.71 5.54 -4.25
CA SER A 259 -11.59 4.47 -4.76
C SER A 259 -11.60 3.25 -3.83
N ALA A 260 -10.54 3.05 -3.07
CA ALA A 260 -10.38 2.01 -2.05
C ALA A 260 -9.34 2.44 -1.01
N VAL A 261 -9.21 1.67 0.06
CA VAL A 261 -8.27 1.94 1.15
C VAL A 261 -7.41 0.73 1.46
N GLN A 262 -6.15 0.96 1.89
CA GLN A 262 -5.31 -0.11 2.43
C GLN A 262 -5.12 0.08 3.94
N VAL A 263 -5.38 -0.98 4.71
CA VAL A 263 -5.23 -1.02 6.17
C VAL A 263 -3.91 -1.69 6.53
N GLY A 264 -3.04 -0.99 7.24
CA GLY A 264 -1.70 -1.46 7.60
C GLY A 264 -1.53 -1.67 9.10
N THR A 265 -0.88 -0.72 9.76
CA THR A 265 -0.46 -0.78 11.18
C THR A 265 -1.59 -1.13 12.15
N ALA A 266 -2.83 -0.77 11.85
CA ALA A 266 -3.99 -1.11 12.67
C ALA A 266 -4.13 -2.63 12.88
N SER A 267 -3.74 -3.45 11.91
CA SER A 267 -3.77 -4.92 12.02
C SER A 267 -2.82 -5.48 13.07
N PHE A 268 -1.81 -4.72 13.51
CA PHE A 268 -0.92 -5.15 14.60
C PHE A 268 -1.53 -4.93 15.99
N THR A 269 -2.39 -3.92 16.13
CA THR A 269 -3.07 -3.62 17.40
C THR A 269 -4.42 -4.33 17.51
N ASP A 270 -5.08 -4.55 16.38
CA ASP A 270 -6.33 -5.28 16.25
C ASP A 270 -6.33 -6.07 14.94
N ALA A 271 -6.09 -7.37 15.01
CA ALA A 271 -6.06 -8.24 13.84
C ALA A 271 -7.38 -8.21 13.03
N PHE A 272 -8.50 -7.89 13.66
CA PHE A 272 -9.83 -7.79 13.05
C PHE A 272 -10.14 -6.39 12.52
N ALA A 273 -9.24 -5.41 12.62
CA ALA A 273 -9.48 -4.04 12.16
C ALA A 273 -9.98 -3.97 10.69
N PRO A 274 -9.41 -4.70 9.70
CA PRO A 274 -9.91 -4.66 8.34
C PRO A 274 -11.39 -5.08 8.23
N LEU A 275 -11.81 -6.11 8.97
CA LEU A 275 -13.20 -6.58 8.96
C LEU A 275 -14.15 -5.59 9.62
N LYS A 276 -13.76 -5.02 10.77
CA LYS A 276 -14.53 -3.97 11.45
C LYS A 276 -14.71 -2.73 10.56
N ILE A 277 -13.70 -2.40 9.75
CA ILE A 277 -13.75 -1.30 8.80
C ILE A 277 -14.75 -1.61 7.69
N ILE A 278 -14.76 -2.83 7.12
CA ILE A 278 -15.75 -3.25 6.12
C ILE A 278 -17.17 -3.11 6.68
N ASP A 279 -17.40 -3.70 7.86
CA ASP A 279 -18.72 -3.68 8.50
C ASP A 279 -19.16 -2.24 8.83
N GLY A 280 -18.22 -1.38 9.26
CA GLY A 280 -18.48 0.02 9.56
C GLY A 280 -18.82 0.85 8.32
N ILE A 281 -18.12 0.65 7.20
CA ILE A 281 -18.45 1.32 5.92
C ILE A 281 -19.86 0.92 5.48
N ASN A 282 -20.20 -0.39 5.51
CA ASN A 282 -21.55 -0.85 5.15
C ASN A 282 -22.63 -0.20 6.01
N ASN A 283 -22.44 -0.17 7.34
CA ASN A 283 -23.37 0.46 8.26
C ASN A 283 -23.53 1.97 7.99
N TYR A 284 -22.42 2.67 7.70
CA TYR A 284 -22.46 4.10 7.36
C TYR A 284 -23.29 4.35 6.09
N LEU A 285 -23.10 3.56 5.04
CA LEU A 285 -23.86 3.69 3.80
C LEU A 285 -25.35 3.43 4.03
N ASP A 286 -25.70 2.33 4.71
CA ASP A 286 -27.09 1.97 5.01
C ASP A 286 -27.79 3.05 5.85
N GLN A 287 -27.14 3.58 6.90
CA GLN A 287 -27.69 4.62 7.78
C GLN A 287 -27.92 5.96 7.07
N ASN A 288 -27.11 6.27 6.06
CA ASN A 288 -27.22 7.50 5.27
C ASN A 288 -27.99 7.33 3.96
N GLY A 289 -28.55 6.14 3.69
CA GLY A 289 -29.38 5.86 2.53
C GLY A 289 -28.63 5.74 1.21
N TYR A 290 -27.31 5.58 1.23
CA TYR A 290 -26.52 5.32 0.04
C TYR A 290 -26.70 3.89 -0.46
N LYS A 291 -26.74 3.71 -1.78
CA LYS A 291 -26.91 2.41 -2.43
C LYS A 291 -25.59 1.72 -2.73
N SER A 292 -24.52 2.50 -2.85
CA SER A 292 -23.19 1.99 -3.15
C SER A 292 -22.09 2.87 -2.55
N VAL A 293 -20.89 2.28 -2.38
CA VAL A 293 -19.71 3.02 -1.94
C VAL A 293 -19.29 4.10 -2.95
N SER A 294 -19.58 3.90 -4.23
CA SER A 294 -19.25 4.87 -5.28
C SER A 294 -19.98 6.20 -5.12
N GLU A 295 -21.11 6.23 -4.42
CA GLU A 295 -21.88 7.46 -4.20
C GLU A 295 -21.18 8.44 -3.24
N ILE A 296 -20.26 7.96 -2.41
CA ILE A 296 -19.51 8.81 -1.45
C ILE A 296 -18.10 9.17 -1.92
N VAL A 297 -17.57 8.50 -2.97
CA VAL A 297 -16.21 8.76 -3.44
C VAL A 297 -16.09 10.18 -4.00
N GLY A 298 -15.16 10.96 -3.43
CA GLY A 298 -14.87 12.33 -3.85
C GLY A 298 -15.95 13.34 -3.48
N LYS A 299 -16.79 13.05 -2.48
CA LYS A 299 -17.91 13.92 -2.07
C LYS A 299 -17.58 14.85 -0.91
N VAL A 300 -16.30 15.03 -0.56
CA VAL A 300 -15.94 16.07 0.39
C VAL A 300 -16.32 17.45 -0.16
N GLU A 301 -16.96 18.28 0.66
CA GLU A 301 -17.38 19.66 0.34
C GLU A 301 -16.37 20.64 0.95
N PRO A 302 -15.49 21.27 0.15
CA PRO A 302 -14.57 22.29 0.64
C PRO A 302 -15.34 23.56 1.05
N TRP A 303 -14.78 24.30 2.01
CA TRP A 303 -15.29 25.61 2.43
C TRP A 303 -15.11 26.69 1.36
#